data_c3281369ae8eac36b7736bf17fb664c9
#
_entry.id   c3281369ae8eac36b7736bf17fb664c9
#
_cell.length_a   1.000
_cell.length_b   1.000
_cell.length_c   1.000
_cell.angle_alpha   90.00
_cell.angle_beta   90.00
_cell.angle_gamma   90.00
#
_symmetry.space_group_name_H-M   'P 1'
#
loop_
_entity.id
_entity.type
_entity.pdbx_description
1 polymer ?
#
loop_
_entity_poly.entity_id
_entity_poly.type
_entity_poly.pdbx_seq_one_letter_code
_entity_poly.pdbx_strand_id
1 'polypeptide(L)' 'LNTLDKLQDSLSGEMMLQSMYNKHMMDITNPEVRQLFTQMRDAKMQNVTLLQQEINQMMMQGRVS' A
#
# COMPACT_ATOMS: atom_id res chain seq x y z
N LEU A 1 5.96 14.96 -13.90
CA LEU A 1 5.76 14.57 -12.51
C LEU A 1 7.11 14.31 -11.83
N ASN A 2 7.30 14.81 -10.62
CA ASN A 2 8.53 14.61 -9.86
C ASN A 2 8.44 13.31 -9.03
N THR A 3 9.52 13.01 -8.32
CA THR A 3 9.60 11.79 -7.51
C THR A 3 8.54 11.76 -6.41
N LEU A 4 8.29 12.89 -5.75
CA LEU A 4 7.28 12.96 -4.70
C LEU A 4 5.89 12.62 -5.24
N ASP A 5 5.54 13.14 -6.42
CA ASP A 5 4.25 12.85 -7.05
C ASP A 5 4.11 11.36 -7.35
N LYS A 6 5.18 10.73 -7.81
CA LYS A 6 5.19 9.28 -8.10
C LYS A 6 5.00 8.46 -6.84
N LEU A 7 5.66 8.86 -5.75
CA LEU A 7 5.50 8.19 -4.46
C LEU A 7 4.08 8.32 -3.93
N GLN A 8 3.49 9.50 -4.03
CA GLN A 8 2.13 9.73 -3.57
C GLN A 8 1.11 8.97 -4.41
N ASP A 9 1.31 8.91 -5.72
CA ASP A 9 0.46 8.14 -6.61
C ASP A 9 0.54 6.64 -6.27
N SER A 10 1.74 6.13 -6.06
CA SER A 10 1.96 4.74 -5.67
C SER A 10 1.32 4.43 -4.31
N LEU A 11 1.41 5.36 -3.37
CA LEU A 11 0.78 5.20 -2.06
C LEU A 11 -0.73 5.03 -2.19
N SER A 12 -1.37 5.90 -2.98
CA SER A 12 -2.81 5.81 -3.23
C SER A 12 -3.18 4.46 -3.84
N GLY A 13 -2.41 3.99 -4.81
CA GLY A 13 -2.65 2.71 -5.46
C GLY A 13 -2.53 1.53 -4.49
N GLU A 14 -1.49 1.54 -3.66
CA GLU A 14 -1.29 0.47 -2.68
C GLU A 14 -2.38 0.46 -1.61
N MET A 15 -2.85 1.62 -1.18
CA MET A 15 -3.94 1.73 -0.23
C MET A 15 -5.25 1.20 -0.83
N MET A 16 -5.51 1.48 -2.11
CA MET A 16 -6.69 0.95 -2.80
C MET A 16 -6.65 -0.57 -2.89
N LEU A 17 -5.49 -1.14 -3.24
CA LEU A 17 -5.33 -2.58 -3.32
C LEU A 17 -5.46 -3.25 -1.96
N GLN A 18 -4.89 -2.66 -0.93
CA GLN A 18 -5.03 -3.14 0.45
C GLN A 18 -6.50 -3.22 0.85
N SER A 19 -7.25 -2.17 0.57
CA SER A 19 -8.67 -2.09 0.89
C SER A 19 -9.47 -3.14 0.11
N MET A 20 -9.16 -3.32 -1.17
CA MET A 20 -9.83 -4.30 -2.02
C MET A 20 -9.58 -5.73 -1.52
N TYR A 21 -8.33 -6.07 -1.21
CA TYR A 21 -8.00 -7.40 -0.70
C TYR A 21 -8.69 -7.67 0.63
N ASN A 22 -8.72 -6.68 1.52
CA ASN A 22 -9.39 -6.80 2.80
C ASN A 22 -10.90 -7.04 2.63
N LYS A 23 -11.50 -6.31 1.71
CA LYS A 23 -12.93 -6.44 1.41
C LYS A 23 -13.27 -7.84 0.87
N HIS A 24 -12.49 -8.30 -0.11
CA HIS A 24 -12.72 -9.64 -0.68
C HIS A 24 -12.50 -10.75 0.35
N MET A 25 -11.52 -10.57 1.22
CA MET A 25 -11.21 -11.55 2.27
C MET A 25 -12.39 -11.79 3.19
N MET A 26 -13.22 -10.76 3.42
CA MET A 26 -14.40 -10.89 4.27
C MET A 26 -15.45 -11.82 3.69
N ASP A 27 -15.52 -11.94 2.37
CA ASP A 27 -16.53 -12.75 1.67
C ASP A 27 -16.02 -14.15 1.31
N ILE A 28 -14.73 -14.37 1.37
CA ILE A 28 -14.13 -15.66 0.99
C ILE A 28 -14.18 -16.62 2.15
N THR A 29 -14.81 -17.78 1.94
CA THR A 29 -14.95 -18.81 2.97
C THR A 29 -13.88 -19.91 2.89
N ASN A 30 -13.27 -20.11 1.71
CA ASN A 30 -12.20 -21.09 1.56
C ASN A 30 -10.97 -20.65 2.34
N PRO A 31 -10.50 -21.46 3.33
CA PRO A 31 -9.40 -21.02 4.20
C PRO A 31 -8.09 -20.78 3.47
N GLU A 32 -7.76 -21.56 2.46
CA GLU A 32 -6.53 -21.41 1.70
C GLU A 32 -6.54 -20.12 0.88
N VAL A 33 -7.68 -19.80 0.27
CA VAL A 33 -7.83 -18.58 -0.52
C VAL A 33 -7.84 -17.36 0.42
N ARG A 34 -8.49 -17.45 1.57
CA ARG A 34 -8.43 -16.38 2.58
C ARG A 34 -7.00 -16.12 3.01
N GLN A 35 -6.22 -17.18 3.20
CA GLN A 35 -4.81 -17.06 3.56
C GLN A 35 -4.03 -16.31 2.50
N LEU A 36 -4.28 -16.62 1.22
CA LEU A 36 -3.64 -15.92 0.11
C LEU A 36 -3.96 -14.42 0.14
N PHE A 37 -5.24 -14.07 0.31
CA PHE A 37 -5.64 -12.66 0.37
C PHE A 37 -5.08 -11.95 1.58
N THR A 38 -4.98 -12.65 2.72
CA THR A 38 -4.33 -12.09 3.92
C THR A 38 -2.88 -11.74 3.63
N GLN A 39 -2.15 -12.62 2.97
CA GLN A 39 -0.74 -12.38 2.63
C GLN A 39 -0.59 -11.21 1.67
N MET A 40 -1.47 -11.11 0.67
CA MET A 40 -1.42 -10.02 -0.30
C MET A 40 -1.76 -8.69 0.37
N ARG A 41 -2.76 -8.67 1.26
CA ARG A 41 -3.11 -7.47 2.02
C ARG A 41 -1.95 -7.02 2.90
N ASP A 42 -1.33 -7.96 3.61
CA ASP A 42 -0.21 -7.65 4.50
C ASP A 42 0.98 -7.08 3.73
N ALA A 43 1.23 -7.60 2.53
CA ALA A 43 2.27 -7.06 1.65
C ALA A 43 1.96 -5.61 1.26
N LYS A 44 0.69 -5.28 0.98
CA LYS A 44 0.29 -3.91 0.66
C LYS A 44 0.42 -2.99 1.87
N MET A 45 0.07 -3.47 3.07
CA MET A 45 0.27 -2.71 4.31
C MET A 45 1.74 -2.35 4.52
N GLN A 46 2.63 -3.29 4.25
CA GLN A 46 4.06 -3.05 4.34
C GLN A 46 4.51 -2.00 3.31
N ASN A 47 4.03 -2.11 2.08
CA ASN A 47 4.36 -1.15 1.02
C ASN A 47 3.85 0.25 1.36
N VAL A 48 2.64 0.37 1.94
CA VAL A 48 2.09 1.63 2.40
C VAL A 48 3.01 2.28 3.42
N THR A 49 3.47 1.50 4.39
CA THR A 49 4.40 2.00 5.44
C THR A 49 5.70 2.50 4.81
N LEU A 50 6.29 1.72 3.89
CA LEU A 50 7.53 2.10 3.23
C LEU A 50 7.38 3.40 2.43
N LEU A 51 6.28 3.53 1.71
CA LEU A 51 6.01 4.74 0.91
C LEU A 51 5.79 5.96 1.80
N GLN A 52 5.04 5.79 2.89
CA GLN A 52 4.81 6.89 3.84
C GLN A 52 6.12 7.37 4.48
N GLN A 53 6.98 6.44 4.85
CA GLN A 53 8.28 6.77 5.43
C GLN A 53 9.14 7.56 4.45
N GLU A 54 9.18 7.14 3.19
CA GLU A 54 9.98 7.83 2.18
C GLU A 54 9.43 9.21 1.86
N ILE A 55 8.10 9.33 1.76
CA ILE A 55 7.45 10.62 1.52
C ILE A 55 7.77 11.58 2.65
N ASN A 56 7.62 11.13 3.90
CA ASN A 56 7.91 11.95 5.07
C ASN A 56 9.37 12.41 5.08
N GLN A 57 10.29 11.50 4.76
CA GLN A 57 11.70 11.80 4.73
C GLN A 57 12.04 12.85 3.68
N MET A 58 11.47 12.71 2.48
CA MET A 58 11.67 13.68 1.41
C MET A 58 11.11 15.05 1.78
N MET A 59 9.93 15.10 2.39
CA MET A 59 9.31 16.35 2.81
C MET A 59 10.11 17.03 3.91
N MET A 60 10.62 16.26 4.88
CA MET A 60 11.45 16.79 5.96
C MET A 60 12.77 17.37 5.44
N GLN A 61 13.33 16.80 4.38
CA GLN A 61 14.57 17.27 3.76
C GLN A 61 14.33 18.35 2.71
N GLY A 62 13.08 18.68 2.41
CA GLY A 62 12.73 19.65 1.38
C GLY A 62 12.97 19.14 -0.03
N ARG A 63 13.12 17.83 -0.23
CA ARG A 63 13.34 17.25 -1.56
C ARG A 63 12.02 16.78 -2.16
N VAL A 64 11.75 17.23 -3.40
CA VAL A 64 10.52 16.88 -4.11
C VAL A 64 10.76 16.30 -5.50
N SER A 65 11.98 16.18 -5.91
CA SER A 65 12.34 15.73 -7.25
C SER A 65 12.62 14.24 -7.36
#